data_eb812ca31226aecd483af1a2afc9d677
#
_entry.id   eb812ca31226aecd483af1a2afc9d677
#
_cell.length_a   1.000
_cell.length_b   1.000
_cell.length_c   1.000
_cell.angle_alpha   90.00
_cell.angle_beta   90.00
_cell.angle_gamma   90.00
#
_symmetry.space_group_name_H-M   'P 1'
#
loop_
_entity.id
_entity.type
_entity.pdbx_description
1 polymer ?
#
loop_
_entity_poly.entity_id
_entity_poly.type
_entity_poly.pdbx_seq_one_letter_code
_entity_poly.pdbx_strand_id
1 'polypeptide(L)'
;MKEDQIRNLKALLQRLDVVRDKITARKEGKENFNIFTCLMKYSDEENLHSRFISSILDPKGSHGLGFAPIDIILKTLNSSFQYNQETIEVLPSFSNWSEYKEIDILLIDRRTKYAIIIENKIYACDSNHADEGQLECYYRRIIEEDKIPQENVEVYYLTIDGHEPSEESVSTSSKYKDLPDIVRCITYGNEITQWLQQCMQIACNKPYIRETIAQYINLIKEMANNTEIEDRLEILKIISKNDDTLASAKLLFDNYKHIQWHTIFDLFNDFYSELEKRGYSIASKVENSMIDDIVHGGPKKRQQYPEFSVKNKDGLEITIGCDYNDWFYLGLYTKENKSLDKMKIKELLQSYQNYDSDFSIDKNWIFTRYFDVPENYYVNIWDFSHNGTFRIIKPDTRRETIKRYLDDRENFLYKEMNILQFAK
;
A
#
# COMPACT_ATOMS: atom_id res chain seq x y z
N MET A 1 -32.85 -18.19 -7.36
CA MET A 1 -32.39 -17.20 -8.36
C MET A 1 -33.12 -17.49 -9.68
N LYS A 2 -33.68 -16.48 -10.35
CA LYS A 2 -34.34 -16.70 -11.66
C LYS A 2 -33.27 -16.99 -12.74
N GLU A 3 -33.61 -17.80 -13.74
CA GLU A 3 -32.66 -18.18 -14.83
C GLU A 3 -32.05 -16.95 -15.53
N ASP A 4 -32.83 -15.89 -15.71
CA ASP A 4 -32.36 -14.62 -16.29
C ASP A 4 -31.29 -13.94 -15.43
N GLN A 5 -31.41 -13.99 -14.10
CA GLN A 5 -30.40 -13.43 -13.21
C GLN A 5 -29.05 -14.15 -13.31
N ILE A 6 -29.12 -15.50 -13.45
CA ILE A 6 -27.90 -16.32 -13.63
C ILE A 6 -27.25 -15.99 -14.99
N ARG A 7 -28.04 -15.84 -16.04
CA ARG A 7 -27.54 -15.49 -17.37
C ARG A 7 -26.87 -14.12 -17.38
N ASN A 8 -27.52 -13.11 -16.79
CA ASN A 8 -26.97 -11.75 -16.69
C ASN A 8 -25.70 -11.70 -15.85
N LEU A 9 -25.67 -12.45 -14.74
CA LEU A 9 -24.48 -12.58 -13.91
C LEU A 9 -23.30 -13.22 -14.67
N LYS A 10 -23.53 -14.30 -15.41
CA LYS A 10 -22.51 -14.93 -16.26
C LYS A 10 -21.98 -13.96 -17.33
N ALA A 11 -22.87 -13.20 -17.96
CA ALA A 11 -22.47 -12.20 -18.95
C ALA A 11 -21.65 -11.05 -18.35
N LEU A 12 -21.96 -10.61 -17.12
CA LEU A 12 -21.15 -9.63 -16.41
C LEU A 12 -19.76 -10.20 -16.08
N LEU A 13 -19.68 -11.42 -15.53
CA LEU A 13 -18.40 -12.06 -15.20
C LEU A 13 -17.51 -12.23 -16.42
N GLN A 14 -18.05 -12.66 -17.58
CA GLN A 14 -17.28 -12.76 -18.82
C GLN A 14 -16.69 -11.42 -19.28
N ARG A 15 -17.43 -10.31 -19.11
CA ARG A 15 -16.91 -8.96 -19.42
C ARG A 15 -15.81 -8.53 -18.47
N LEU A 16 -15.96 -8.83 -17.19
CA LEU A 16 -14.94 -8.54 -16.18
C LEU A 16 -13.67 -9.39 -16.40
N ASP A 17 -13.80 -10.63 -16.87
CA ASP A 17 -12.66 -11.46 -17.26
C ASP A 17 -11.82 -10.81 -18.37
N VAL A 18 -12.48 -10.26 -19.41
CA VAL A 18 -11.77 -9.53 -20.48
C VAL A 18 -10.98 -8.33 -19.94
N VAL A 19 -11.57 -7.58 -18.98
CA VAL A 19 -10.87 -6.45 -18.36
C VAL A 19 -9.69 -6.93 -17.51
N ARG A 20 -9.90 -7.99 -16.72
CA ARG A 20 -8.81 -8.60 -15.93
C ARG A 20 -7.65 -9.03 -16.83
N ASP A 21 -7.94 -9.74 -17.93
CA ASP A 21 -6.91 -10.22 -18.85
C ASP A 21 -6.16 -9.05 -19.52
N LYS A 22 -6.86 -7.96 -19.83
CA LYS A 22 -6.26 -6.72 -20.33
C LYS A 22 -5.37 -6.03 -19.29
N ILE A 23 -5.80 -5.97 -18.02
CA ILE A 23 -5.01 -5.43 -16.90
C ILE A 23 -3.75 -6.28 -16.70
N THR A 24 -3.90 -7.61 -16.69
CA THR A 24 -2.78 -8.55 -16.55
C THR A 24 -1.78 -8.39 -17.69
N ALA A 25 -2.25 -8.36 -18.95
CA ALA A 25 -1.39 -8.14 -20.10
C ALA A 25 -0.66 -6.78 -20.06
N ARG A 26 -1.31 -5.73 -19.55
CA ARG A 26 -0.64 -4.43 -19.32
C ARG A 26 0.46 -4.54 -18.25
N LYS A 27 0.23 -5.31 -17.19
CA LYS A 27 1.22 -5.50 -16.10
C LYS A 27 2.39 -6.37 -16.57
N GLU A 28 2.12 -7.46 -17.28
CA GLU A 28 3.15 -8.36 -17.82
C GLU A 28 4.00 -7.75 -18.93
N GLY A 29 3.43 -6.85 -19.74
CA GLY A 29 4.13 -6.12 -20.81
C GLY A 29 4.88 -4.87 -20.35
N LYS A 30 4.80 -4.47 -19.08
CA LYS A 30 5.53 -3.33 -18.55
C LYS A 30 6.95 -3.73 -18.15
N GLU A 31 7.90 -2.96 -18.64
CA GLU A 31 9.25 -2.95 -18.11
C GLU A 31 9.20 -2.41 -16.68
N ASN A 32 9.43 -3.27 -15.68
CA ASN A 32 9.29 -2.90 -14.25
C ASN A 32 10.53 -2.17 -13.71
N PHE A 33 11.58 -2.00 -14.53
CA PHE A 33 12.76 -1.25 -14.12
C PHE A 33 12.45 0.24 -14.04
N ASN A 34 12.74 0.83 -12.87
CA ASN A 34 12.65 2.26 -12.65
C ASN A 34 13.88 2.75 -11.90
N ILE A 35 14.66 3.63 -12.52
CA ILE A 35 15.92 4.12 -11.95
C ILE A 35 15.71 4.84 -10.62
N PHE A 36 14.61 5.54 -10.45
CA PHE A 36 14.33 6.30 -9.23
C PHE A 36 14.12 5.38 -8.03
N THR A 37 13.36 4.29 -8.19
CA THR A 37 13.14 3.32 -7.10
C THR A 37 14.37 2.46 -6.82
N CYS A 38 15.30 2.33 -7.78
CA CYS A 38 16.59 1.67 -7.55
C CYS A 38 17.55 2.50 -6.70
N LEU A 39 17.47 3.82 -6.79
CA LEU A 39 18.43 4.72 -6.15
C LEU A 39 17.90 5.34 -4.86
N MET A 40 16.59 5.56 -4.74
CA MET A 40 15.99 6.33 -3.67
C MET A 40 14.66 5.72 -3.23
N LYS A 41 14.21 6.07 -2.03
CA LYS A 41 12.85 5.73 -1.59
C LYS A 41 11.84 6.54 -2.42
N TYR A 42 10.80 5.87 -2.90
CA TYR A 42 9.72 6.52 -3.69
C TYR A 42 8.97 7.62 -2.93
N SER A 43 9.09 7.67 -1.59
CA SER A 43 8.49 8.67 -0.72
C SER A 43 9.44 9.81 -0.32
N ASP A 44 10.61 9.92 -0.93
CA ASP A 44 11.59 10.96 -0.59
C ASP A 44 11.19 12.29 -1.27
N GLU A 45 10.52 13.15 -0.52
CA GLU A 45 9.98 14.43 -0.98
C GLU A 45 11.07 15.37 -1.47
N GLU A 46 12.10 15.55 -0.65
CA GLU A 46 13.19 16.50 -0.91
C GLU A 46 14.17 15.98 -1.98
N ASN A 47 14.81 14.82 -1.70
CA ASN A 47 15.95 14.37 -2.50
C ASN A 47 15.56 13.71 -3.81
N LEU A 48 14.32 13.26 -3.97
CA LEU A 48 13.84 12.69 -5.21
C LEU A 48 12.90 13.66 -5.93
N HIS A 49 11.77 13.98 -5.33
CA HIS A 49 10.68 14.65 -6.06
C HIS A 49 10.94 16.13 -6.29
N SER A 50 11.24 16.89 -5.24
CA SER A 50 11.50 18.34 -5.36
C SER A 50 12.74 18.60 -6.20
N ARG A 51 13.79 17.79 -6.04
CA ARG A 51 15.00 17.89 -6.89
C ARG A 51 14.74 17.55 -8.35
N PHE A 52 13.97 16.51 -8.64
CA PHE A 52 13.68 16.14 -10.02
C PHE A 52 12.85 17.22 -10.71
N ILE A 53 11.79 17.69 -10.07
CA ILE A 53 10.93 18.76 -10.60
C ILE A 53 11.76 20.03 -10.83
N SER A 54 12.53 20.47 -9.84
CA SER A 54 13.40 21.64 -9.97
C SER A 54 14.42 21.48 -11.08
N SER A 55 15.01 20.29 -11.24
CA SER A 55 16.00 20.03 -12.29
C SER A 55 15.43 20.13 -13.70
N ILE A 56 14.16 19.76 -13.90
CA ILE A 56 13.47 19.90 -15.18
C ILE A 56 13.03 21.36 -15.41
N LEU A 57 12.70 22.07 -14.34
CA LEU A 57 12.33 23.49 -14.42
C LEU A 57 13.53 24.39 -14.64
N ASP A 58 14.74 24.04 -14.18
CA ASP A 58 15.93 24.90 -14.29
C ASP A 58 16.40 25.04 -15.75
N PRO A 59 16.25 26.21 -16.38
CA PRO A 59 16.63 26.39 -17.78
C PRO A 59 18.13 26.21 -18.04
N LYS A 60 18.97 26.30 -17.00
CA LYS A 60 20.41 26.04 -17.00
C LYS A 60 20.76 24.59 -16.73
N GLY A 61 19.74 23.74 -16.43
CA GLY A 61 19.91 22.33 -16.16
C GLY A 61 20.45 21.54 -17.33
N SER A 62 21.00 20.35 -17.02
CA SER A 62 21.65 19.48 -18.02
C SER A 62 20.68 18.86 -19.05
N HIS A 63 19.36 18.99 -18.84
CA HIS A 63 18.32 18.43 -19.72
C HIS A 63 18.31 19.05 -21.12
N GLY A 64 18.82 20.27 -21.27
CA GLY A 64 18.93 20.98 -22.55
C GLY A 64 17.59 21.30 -23.23
N LEU A 65 16.50 21.48 -22.46
CA LEU A 65 15.19 21.91 -22.94
C LEU A 65 15.00 23.43 -22.84
N GLY A 66 15.97 24.14 -22.22
CA GLY A 66 15.92 25.57 -22.01
C GLY A 66 14.71 26.00 -21.18
N PHE A 67 14.04 27.07 -21.59
CA PHE A 67 12.89 27.64 -20.88
C PHE A 67 11.56 26.92 -21.12
N ALA A 68 11.49 26.01 -22.09
CA ALA A 68 10.24 25.36 -22.46
C ALA A 68 9.52 24.62 -21.29
N PRO A 69 10.21 23.95 -20.34
CA PRO A 69 9.54 23.39 -19.19
C PRO A 69 8.85 24.44 -18.30
N ILE A 70 9.44 25.60 -18.11
CA ILE A 70 8.82 26.72 -17.37
C ILE A 70 7.57 27.19 -18.11
N ASP A 71 7.65 27.46 -19.41
CA ASP A 71 6.50 27.93 -20.19
C ASP A 71 5.33 26.92 -20.14
N ILE A 72 5.65 25.64 -20.20
CA ILE A 72 4.63 24.58 -20.12
C ILE A 72 3.98 24.51 -18.74
N ILE A 73 4.76 24.58 -17.64
CA ILE A 73 4.16 24.51 -16.29
C ILE A 73 3.30 25.74 -16.02
N LEU A 74 3.74 26.92 -16.38
CA LEU A 74 2.98 28.16 -16.23
C LEU A 74 1.63 28.08 -16.97
N LYS A 75 1.64 27.53 -18.18
CA LYS A 75 0.42 27.31 -18.96
C LYS A 75 -0.48 26.25 -18.29
N THR A 76 0.11 25.15 -17.80
CA THR A 76 -0.64 24.07 -17.14
C THR A 76 -1.32 24.56 -15.88
N LEU A 77 -0.65 25.39 -15.10
CA LEU A 77 -1.17 25.97 -13.85
C LEU A 77 -2.05 27.21 -14.07
N ASN A 78 -2.18 27.67 -15.30
CA ASN A 78 -2.81 28.95 -15.62
C ASN A 78 -2.26 30.09 -14.74
N SER A 79 -0.91 30.15 -14.65
CA SER A 79 -0.17 31.07 -13.80
C SER A 79 -0.05 32.45 -14.45
N SER A 80 -0.05 33.50 -13.65
CA SER A 80 0.20 34.87 -14.04
C SER A 80 1.68 35.25 -13.96
N PHE A 81 2.56 34.35 -13.56
CA PHE A 81 3.98 34.57 -13.36
C PHE A 81 4.67 35.07 -14.62
N GLN A 82 5.43 36.16 -14.47
CA GLN A 82 6.21 36.77 -15.56
C GLN A 82 7.69 36.73 -15.22
N TYR A 83 8.50 36.33 -16.17
CA TYR A 83 9.94 36.25 -15.97
C TYR A 83 10.76 36.80 -17.11
N ASN A 84 12.01 37.16 -16.82
CA ASN A 84 13.03 37.50 -17.79
C ASN A 84 14.02 36.33 -17.87
N GLN A 85 14.34 35.89 -19.09
CA GLN A 85 15.23 34.74 -19.34
C GLN A 85 16.65 34.90 -18.74
N GLU A 86 17.11 36.11 -18.55
CA GLU A 86 18.43 36.40 -18.00
C GLU A 86 18.46 36.32 -16.46
N THR A 87 17.32 36.58 -15.80
CA THR A 87 17.25 36.80 -14.35
C THR A 87 16.41 35.79 -13.59
N ILE A 88 15.65 34.93 -14.29
CA ILE A 88 14.89 33.83 -13.63
C ILE A 88 15.82 32.85 -12.92
N GLU A 89 15.48 32.55 -11.70
CA GLU A 89 16.12 31.51 -10.90
C GLU A 89 15.10 30.43 -10.52
N VAL A 90 15.54 29.17 -10.59
CA VAL A 90 14.81 28.02 -10.06
C VAL A 90 15.66 27.42 -8.94
N LEU A 91 15.08 27.24 -7.76
CA LEU A 91 15.78 26.77 -6.57
C LEU A 91 15.01 25.60 -5.95
N PRO A 92 15.69 24.53 -5.50
CA PRO A 92 17.13 24.29 -5.67
C PRO A 92 17.54 24.22 -7.15
N SER A 93 18.75 24.67 -7.49
CA SER A 93 19.25 24.67 -8.84
C SER A 93 20.24 23.53 -9.09
N PHE A 94 20.54 23.25 -10.37
CA PHE A 94 21.56 22.26 -10.76
C PHE A 94 22.94 22.51 -10.11
N SER A 95 23.31 23.76 -9.90
CA SER A 95 24.59 24.17 -9.30
C SER A 95 24.54 24.27 -7.78
N ASN A 96 23.36 24.35 -7.19
CA ASN A 96 23.15 24.45 -5.75
C ASN A 96 21.88 23.71 -5.34
N TRP A 97 22.04 22.50 -4.79
CA TRP A 97 20.96 21.63 -4.35
C TRP A 97 20.38 21.97 -2.97
N SER A 98 20.83 23.06 -2.36
CA SER A 98 20.25 23.52 -1.11
C SER A 98 18.94 24.25 -1.36
N GLU A 99 17.93 23.93 -0.57
CA GLU A 99 16.67 24.66 -0.56
C GLU A 99 16.92 26.13 -0.21
N TYR A 100 16.18 27.00 -0.89
CA TYR A 100 16.22 28.42 -0.59
C TYR A 100 15.22 28.73 0.51
N LYS A 101 15.73 29.05 1.70
CA LYS A 101 14.88 29.40 2.86
C LYS A 101 13.89 28.29 3.24
N GLU A 102 14.30 27.04 3.10
CA GLU A 102 13.52 25.84 3.41
C GLU A 102 12.30 25.64 2.47
N ILE A 103 12.25 26.34 1.34
CA ILE A 103 11.20 26.19 0.32
C ILE A 103 11.58 25.05 -0.61
N ASP A 104 10.71 24.06 -0.75
CA ASP A 104 10.94 22.85 -1.56
C ASP A 104 11.27 23.17 -3.01
N ILE A 105 10.45 24.04 -3.64
CA ILE A 105 10.69 24.50 -5.02
C ILE A 105 10.28 25.98 -5.12
N LEU A 106 11.21 26.80 -5.57
CA LEU A 106 11.00 28.23 -5.78
C LEU A 106 11.38 28.64 -7.20
N LEU A 107 10.46 29.26 -7.92
CA LEU A 107 10.76 30.04 -9.12
C LEU A 107 10.69 31.50 -8.70
N ILE A 108 11.77 32.27 -8.96
CA ILE A 108 11.82 33.68 -8.59
C ILE A 108 12.54 34.50 -9.65
N ASP A 109 11.96 35.62 -10.00
CA ASP A 109 12.62 36.63 -10.81
C ASP A 109 12.58 37.99 -10.08
N ARG A 110 13.73 38.38 -9.56
CA ARG A 110 13.89 39.61 -8.78
C ARG A 110 13.83 40.86 -9.62
N ARG A 111 14.00 40.74 -10.94
CA ARG A 111 13.91 41.87 -11.87
C ARG A 111 12.47 42.17 -12.22
N THR A 112 11.69 41.16 -12.58
CA THR A 112 10.26 41.31 -12.87
C THR A 112 9.39 41.38 -11.61
N LYS A 113 9.96 41.01 -10.43
CA LYS A 113 9.26 40.96 -9.14
C LYS A 113 8.12 39.97 -9.10
N TYR A 114 8.38 38.74 -9.54
CA TYR A 114 7.45 37.61 -9.45
C TYR A 114 8.07 36.43 -8.73
N ALA A 115 7.27 35.64 -7.99
CA ALA A 115 7.68 34.39 -7.38
C ALA A 115 6.58 33.33 -7.40
N ILE A 116 6.99 32.07 -7.53
CA ILE A 116 6.14 30.89 -7.33
C ILE A 116 6.77 30.03 -6.24
N ILE A 117 6.04 29.78 -5.18
CA ILE A 117 6.36 28.83 -4.13
C ILE A 117 5.62 27.53 -4.40
N ILE A 118 6.30 26.39 -4.42
CA ILE A 118 5.68 25.07 -4.47
C ILE A 118 6.16 24.30 -3.25
N GLU A 119 5.26 24.03 -2.33
CA GLU A 119 5.45 23.11 -1.20
C GLU A 119 5.04 21.71 -1.61
N ASN A 120 5.91 20.73 -1.38
CA ASN A 120 5.74 19.36 -1.82
C ASN A 120 5.46 18.44 -0.63
N LYS A 121 4.30 17.80 -0.61
CA LYS A 121 3.89 16.84 0.42
C LYS A 121 3.41 15.54 -0.20
N ILE A 122 4.11 14.45 0.11
CA ILE A 122 3.74 13.11 -0.37
C ILE A 122 3.10 12.31 0.77
N TYR A 123 3.81 12.14 1.90
CA TYR A 123 3.35 11.42 3.08
C TYR A 123 3.70 12.15 4.39
N ALA A 124 4.50 13.19 4.35
CA ALA A 124 4.82 13.97 5.53
C ALA A 124 3.63 14.83 5.95
N CYS A 125 3.48 15.01 7.28
CA CYS A 125 2.58 16.03 7.81
C CYS A 125 3.22 17.41 7.68
N ASP A 126 2.39 18.46 7.65
CA ASP A 126 2.90 19.82 7.72
C ASP A 126 3.74 20.02 8.98
N SER A 127 4.87 20.68 8.83
CA SER A 127 5.76 21.04 9.94
C SER A 127 5.57 22.51 10.29
N ASN A 128 5.31 22.81 11.56
CA ASN A 128 5.18 24.17 12.02
C ASN A 128 6.54 24.72 12.47
N HIS A 129 6.83 25.96 12.09
CA HIS A 129 8.00 26.67 12.55
C HIS A 129 7.66 27.55 13.77
N ALA A 130 8.03 27.08 14.97
CA ALA A 130 7.87 27.79 16.25
C ALA A 130 6.44 28.35 16.48
N ASP A 131 6.19 29.61 16.08
CA ASP A 131 4.90 30.28 16.25
C ASP A 131 4.22 30.65 14.90
N GLU A 132 4.71 30.12 13.78
CA GLU A 132 4.27 30.47 12.40
C GLU A 132 4.04 29.22 11.58
N GLY A 133 2.98 29.22 10.76
CA GLY A 133 2.70 28.14 9.82
C GLY A 133 3.78 28.04 8.74
N GLN A 134 4.02 26.84 8.21
CA GLN A 134 5.09 26.60 7.24
C GLN A 134 4.93 27.47 5.98
N LEU A 135 3.75 27.42 5.36
CA LEU A 135 3.47 28.23 4.15
C LEU A 135 3.45 29.73 4.43
N GLU A 136 2.97 30.15 5.62
CA GLU A 136 3.01 31.55 6.03
C GLU A 136 4.46 32.05 6.15
N CYS A 137 5.34 31.26 6.76
CA CYS A 137 6.75 31.56 6.88
C CYS A 137 7.41 31.78 5.51
N TYR A 138 7.17 30.89 4.55
CA TYR A 138 7.73 30.98 3.21
C TYR A 138 7.20 32.20 2.46
N TYR A 139 5.89 32.41 2.49
CA TYR A 139 5.24 33.56 1.87
C TYR A 139 5.78 34.88 2.42
N ARG A 140 5.88 35.00 3.73
CA ARG A 140 6.44 36.17 4.41
C ARG A 140 7.90 36.43 4.00
N ARG A 141 8.73 35.39 3.95
CA ARG A 141 10.15 35.51 3.56
C ARG A 141 10.30 36.06 2.16
N ILE A 142 9.50 35.61 1.21
CA ILE A 142 9.53 36.11 -0.18
C ILE A 142 9.09 37.57 -0.27
N ILE A 143 8.05 37.96 0.45
CA ILE A 143 7.54 39.32 0.43
C ILE A 143 8.47 40.27 1.18
N GLU A 144 8.88 39.93 2.40
CA GLU A 144 9.61 40.83 3.29
C GLU A 144 11.10 40.89 3.02
N GLU A 145 11.72 39.77 2.65
CA GLU A 145 13.16 39.70 2.45
C GLU A 145 13.54 39.87 0.96
N ASP A 146 12.87 39.17 0.05
CA ASP A 146 13.12 39.27 -1.38
C ASP A 146 12.40 40.49 -2.04
N LYS A 147 11.51 41.16 -1.27
CA LYS A 147 10.79 42.35 -1.73
C LYS A 147 9.93 42.10 -2.98
N ILE A 148 9.31 40.94 -3.07
CA ILE A 148 8.33 40.64 -4.08
C ILE A 148 6.95 41.13 -3.60
N PRO A 149 6.19 41.89 -4.44
CA PRO A 149 4.82 42.30 -4.10
C PRO A 149 3.90 41.10 -3.87
N GLN A 150 2.97 41.20 -2.93
CA GLN A 150 2.05 40.12 -2.57
C GLN A 150 1.25 39.60 -3.76
N GLU A 151 0.77 40.50 -4.59
CA GLU A 151 0.01 40.20 -5.80
C GLU A 151 0.80 39.45 -6.89
N ASN A 152 2.13 39.39 -6.76
CA ASN A 152 3.02 38.69 -7.67
C ASN A 152 3.58 37.38 -7.10
N VAL A 153 3.08 36.95 -5.96
CA VAL A 153 3.47 35.66 -5.34
C VAL A 153 2.34 34.66 -5.50
N GLU A 154 2.62 33.57 -6.20
CA GLU A 154 1.71 32.41 -6.27
C GLU A 154 2.23 31.30 -5.36
N VAL A 155 1.30 30.61 -4.66
CA VAL A 155 1.62 29.51 -3.76
C VAL A 155 0.88 28.27 -4.20
N TYR A 156 1.62 27.20 -4.42
CA TYR A 156 1.09 25.90 -4.78
C TYR A 156 1.43 24.86 -3.69
N TYR A 157 0.43 24.08 -3.34
CA TYR A 157 0.58 22.95 -2.44
C TYR A 157 0.45 21.68 -3.25
N LEU A 158 1.56 20.97 -3.45
CA LEU A 158 1.66 19.79 -4.30
C LEU A 158 1.53 18.53 -3.46
N THR A 159 0.50 17.73 -3.74
CA THR A 159 0.23 16.48 -3.03
C THR A 159 -0.09 15.34 -4.00
N ILE A 160 -0.21 14.11 -3.48
CA ILE A 160 -0.61 12.96 -4.30
C ILE A 160 -2.10 13.03 -4.64
N ASP A 161 -2.93 13.36 -3.68
CA ASP A 161 -4.40 13.25 -3.71
C ASP A 161 -5.14 14.58 -3.80
N GLY A 162 -4.43 15.70 -3.71
CA GLY A 162 -5.01 17.05 -3.81
C GLY A 162 -5.61 17.58 -2.51
N HIS A 163 -5.26 16.99 -1.35
CA HIS A 163 -5.72 17.53 -0.08
C HIS A 163 -5.16 18.94 0.17
N GLU A 164 -5.90 19.70 0.95
CA GLU A 164 -5.51 21.05 1.36
C GLU A 164 -4.43 21.00 2.47
N PRO A 165 -3.58 22.04 2.57
CA PRO A 165 -2.68 22.18 3.70
C PRO A 165 -3.46 22.29 5.02
N SER A 166 -2.84 21.91 6.13
CA SER A 166 -3.46 22.06 7.45
C SER A 166 -3.72 23.54 7.77
N GLU A 167 -4.76 23.80 8.56
CA GLU A 167 -5.05 25.16 9.05
C GLU A 167 -3.84 25.79 9.74
N GLU A 168 -3.03 24.97 10.39
CA GLU A 168 -1.82 25.41 11.09
C GLU A 168 -0.70 25.80 10.12
N SER A 169 -0.61 25.16 8.95
CA SER A 169 0.41 25.46 7.92
C SER A 169 0.18 26.82 7.24
N VAL A 170 -1.07 27.16 7.04
CA VAL A 170 -1.54 28.47 6.51
C VAL A 170 -2.01 29.38 7.63
N SER A 171 -1.69 29.04 8.89
CA SER A 171 -2.12 29.74 10.08
C SER A 171 -1.80 31.21 10.01
N THR A 172 -2.80 31.93 10.25
CA THR A 172 -2.94 33.33 10.07
C THR A 172 -2.38 34.10 11.24
N SER A 173 -1.16 34.58 11.11
CA SER A 173 -0.86 35.83 11.74
C SER A 173 -1.82 36.88 11.16
N SER A 174 -2.20 37.85 11.93
CA SER A 174 -3.11 38.93 11.48
C SER A 174 -2.68 39.67 10.23
N LYS A 175 -1.48 39.38 9.68
CA LYS A 175 -0.86 40.11 8.58
C LYS A 175 -1.15 39.53 7.19
N TYR A 176 -1.29 38.20 7.07
CA TYR A 176 -1.48 37.52 5.78
C TYR A 176 -2.79 36.70 5.76
N LYS A 177 -3.90 37.36 6.09
CA LYS A 177 -5.23 36.74 6.23
C LYS A 177 -5.73 36.09 4.95
N ASP A 178 -5.25 36.57 3.79
CA ASP A 178 -5.70 36.11 2.47
C ASP A 178 -4.85 34.92 1.98
N LEU A 179 -3.83 34.47 2.74
CA LEU A 179 -2.97 33.36 2.34
C LEU A 179 -3.76 32.07 2.08
N PRO A 180 -4.71 31.64 2.92
CA PRO A 180 -5.50 30.44 2.64
C PRO A 180 -6.24 30.50 1.31
N ASP A 181 -6.70 31.69 0.90
CA ASP A 181 -7.47 31.89 -0.33
C ASP A 181 -6.61 31.90 -1.60
N ILE A 182 -5.31 32.15 -1.46
CA ILE A 182 -4.37 32.18 -2.60
C ILE A 182 -3.59 30.88 -2.79
N VAL A 183 -3.57 29.98 -1.79
CA VAL A 183 -2.92 28.67 -1.93
C VAL A 183 -3.74 27.81 -2.89
N ARG A 184 -3.06 27.30 -3.93
CA ARG A 184 -3.66 26.42 -4.94
C ARG A 184 -3.15 25.00 -4.75
N CYS A 185 -4.06 24.06 -4.49
CA CYS A 185 -3.71 22.63 -4.44
C CYS A 185 -3.53 22.10 -5.85
N ILE A 186 -2.42 21.40 -6.08
CA ILE A 186 -2.08 20.70 -7.32
C ILE A 186 -1.66 19.28 -7.03
N THR A 187 -1.74 18.40 -8.02
CA THR A 187 -1.51 16.97 -7.82
C THR A 187 -0.45 16.40 -8.73
N TYR A 188 0.23 15.37 -8.25
CA TYR A 188 1.12 14.57 -9.07
C TYR A 188 0.40 13.87 -10.21
N GLY A 189 -0.81 13.38 -9.95
CA GLY A 189 -1.61 12.61 -10.90
C GLY A 189 -2.16 13.44 -12.06
N ASN A 190 -2.34 14.74 -11.89
CA ASN A 190 -2.93 15.63 -12.89
C ASN A 190 -1.90 16.66 -13.40
N GLU A 191 -1.69 17.76 -12.68
CA GLU A 191 -0.90 18.90 -13.17
C GLU A 191 0.54 18.51 -13.48
N ILE A 192 1.21 17.79 -12.56
CA ILE A 192 2.61 17.38 -12.74
C ILE A 192 2.72 16.35 -13.87
N THR A 193 1.82 15.37 -13.92
CA THR A 193 1.80 14.37 -15.01
C THR A 193 1.57 15.04 -16.37
N GLN A 194 0.62 15.98 -16.47
CA GLN A 194 0.30 16.69 -17.69
C GLN A 194 1.49 17.55 -18.17
N TRP A 195 2.11 18.27 -17.26
CA TRP A 195 3.33 19.06 -17.53
C TRP A 195 4.46 18.17 -18.06
N LEU A 196 4.79 17.09 -17.36
CA LEU A 196 5.87 16.19 -17.74
C LEU A 196 5.60 15.47 -19.07
N GLN A 197 4.35 15.11 -19.38
CA GLN A 197 3.98 14.55 -20.68
C GLN A 197 4.28 15.53 -21.83
N GLN A 198 4.01 16.82 -21.66
CA GLN A 198 4.37 17.83 -22.64
C GLN A 198 5.89 18.04 -22.72
N CYS A 199 6.61 18.03 -21.58
CA CYS A 199 8.08 18.04 -21.56
C CYS A 199 8.69 16.85 -22.32
N MET A 200 8.10 15.64 -22.15
CA MET A 200 8.52 14.45 -22.87
C MET A 200 8.32 14.59 -24.40
N GLN A 201 7.25 15.26 -24.85
CA GLN A 201 7.01 15.51 -26.27
C GLN A 201 8.08 16.44 -26.88
N ILE A 202 8.46 17.51 -26.20
CA ILE A 202 9.55 18.40 -26.67
C ILE A 202 10.93 17.75 -26.57
N ALA A 203 11.08 16.72 -25.70
CA ALA A 203 12.29 15.93 -25.55
C ALA A 203 12.38 14.77 -26.57
N CYS A 204 11.52 14.71 -27.61
CA CYS A 204 11.43 13.56 -28.54
C CYS A 204 12.77 13.14 -29.15
N ASN A 205 13.65 14.08 -29.45
CA ASN A 205 14.98 13.85 -30.01
C ASN A 205 16.11 13.75 -28.94
N LYS A 206 15.76 13.71 -27.64
CA LYS A 206 16.69 13.65 -26.52
C LYS A 206 16.41 12.39 -25.69
N PRO A 207 16.86 11.21 -26.13
CA PRO A 207 16.42 9.94 -25.55
C PRO A 207 16.67 9.84 -24.04
N TYR A 208 17.80 10.27 -23.53
CA TYR A 208 18.10 10.16 -22.10
C TYR A 208 17.10 10.92 -21.23
N ILE A 209 16.82 12.17 -21.53
CA ILE A 209 15.87 12.96 -20.75
C ILE A 209 14.42 12.51 -20.99
N ARG A 210 14.08 12.13 -22.22
CA ARG A 210 12.75 11.60 -22.55
C ARG A 210 12.43 10.33 -21.75
N GLU A 211 13.35 9.35 -21.72
CA GLU A 211 13.15 8.10 -21.00
C GLU A 211 13.17 8.32 -19.48
N THR A 212 14.01 9.25 -18.98
CA THR A 212 14.01 9.61 -17.56
C THR A 212 12.68 10.23 -17.15
N ILE A 213 12.12 11.15 -17.94
CA ILE A 213 10.79 11.71 -17.69
C ILE A 213 9.71 10.61 -17.74
N ALA A 214 9.80 9.68 -18.71
CA ALA A 214 8.85 8.57 -18.82
C ALA A 214 8.88 7.67 -17.57
N GLN A 215 10.06 7.33 -17.07
CA GLN A 215 10.20 6.55 -15.82
C GLN A 215 9.64 7.31 -14.61
N TYR A 216 9.87 8.61 -14.52
CA TYR A 216 9.33 9.41 -13.43
C TYR A 216 7.79 9.53 -13.51
N ILE A 217 7.22 9.71 -14.71
CA ILE A 217 5.76 9.66 -14.91
C ILE A 217 5.18 8.31 -14.45
N ASN A 218 5.86 7.20 -14.75
CA ASN A 218 5.42 5.88 -14.28
C ASN A 218 5.44 5.81 -12.74
N LEU A 219 6.51 6.27 -12.09
CA LEU A 219 6.61 6.33 -10.63
C LEU A 219 5.45 7.12 -10.01
N ILE A 220 5.22 8.36 -10.45
CA ILE A 220 4.17 9.21 -9.87
C ILE A 220 2.75 8.69 -10.16
N LYS A 221 2.54 8.01 -11.29
CA LYS A 221 1.27 7.33 -11.59
C LYS A 221 1.02 6.14 -10.66
N GLU A 222 2.04 5.39 -10.33
CA GLU A 222 1.94 4.31 -9.33
C GLU A 222 1.63 4.86 -7.95
N MET A 223 2.30 5.94 -7.54
CA MET A 223 2.05 6.62 -6.26
C MET A 223 0.64 7.20 -6.17
N ALA A 224 0.17 7.84 -7.23
CA ALA A 224 -1.17 8.42 -7.30
C ALA A 224 -2.29 7.39 -7.55
N ASN A 225 -1.97 6.09 -7.59
CA ASN A 225 -2.92 5.01 -7.93
C ASN A 225 -3.70 5.25 -9.24
N ASN A 226 -3.16 6.05 -10.16
CA ASN A 226 -3.85 6.42 -11.39
C ASN A 226 -4.09 5.22 -12.32
N THR A 227 -3.23 4.20 -12.27
CA THR A 227 -3.45 2.93 -12.96
C THR A 227 -4.63 2.16 -12.39
N GLU A 228 -4.78 2.16 -11.05
CA GLU A 228 -5.95 1.56 -10.40
C GLU A 228 -7.24 2.36 -10.65
N ILE A 229 -7.14 3.69 -10.76
CA ILE A 229 -8.29 4.55 -11.09
C ILE A 229 -8.78 4.27 -12.51
N GLU A 230 -7.89 4.15 -13.51
CA GLU A 230 -8.28 3.80 -14.88
C GLU A 230 -8.96 2.43 -14.94
N ASP A 231 -8.39 1.43 -14.26
CA ASP A 231 -8.94 0.09 -14.17
C ASP A 231 -10.30 0.08 -13.45
N ARG A 232 -10.44 0.84 -12.37
CA ARG A 232 -11.72 1.03 -11.66
C ARG A 232 -12.76 1.72 -12.52
N LEU A 233 -12.39 2.76 -13.28
CA LEU A 233 -13.30 3.45 -14.19
C LEU A 233 -13.77 2.53 -15.34
N GLU A 234 -12.92 1.65 -15.84
CA GLU A 234 -13.30 0.66 -16.85
C GLU A 234 -14.31 -0.35 -16.29
N ILE A 235 -14.07 -0.84 -15.06
CA ILE A 235 -15.01 -1.69 -14.32
C ILE A 235 -16.33 -0.95 -14.07
N LEU A 236 -16.29 0.30 -13.62
CA LEU A 236 -17.49 1.11 -13.37
C LEU A 236 -18.32 1.31 -14.65
N LYS A 237 -17.68 1.57 -15.79
CA LYS A 237 -18.36 1.69 -17.09
C LYS A 237 -19.09 0.38 -17.49
N ILE A 238 -18.55 -0.77 -17.13
CA ILE A 238 -19.19 -2.06 -17.38
C ILE A 238 -20.39 -2.25 -16.47
N ILE A 239 -20.23 -1.98 -15.16
CA ILE A 239 -21.27 -2.19 -14.16
C ILE A 239 -22.44 -1.22 -14.38
N SER A 240 -22.15 0.05 -14.69
CA SER A 240 -23.17 1.09 -14.89
C SER A 240 -23.80 1.11 -16.28
N LYS A 241 -23.48 0.13 -17.14
CA LYS A 241 -23.93 0.11 -18.53
C LYS A 241 -25.46 0.02 -18.67
N ASN A 242 -26.13 -0.74 -17.81
CA ASN A 242 -27.57 -0.89 -17.73
C ASN A 242 -28.01 -1.48 -16.37
N ASP A 243 -29.31 -1.51 -16.13
CA ASP A 243 -29.90 -2.01 -14.88
C ASP A 243 -29.55 -3.46 -14.58
N ASP A 244 -29.46 -4.33 -15.61
CA ASP A 244 -29.14 -5.75 -15.45
C ASP A 244 -27.70 -5.97 -14.95
N THR A 245 -26.74 -5.19 -15.46
CA THR A 245 -25.36 -5.28 -15.00
C THR A 245 -25.20 -4.74 -13.59
N LEU A 246 -25.89 -3.65 -13.25
CA LEU A 246 -25.88 -3.09 -11.89
C LEU A 246 -26.56 -4.05 -10.89
N ALA A 247 -27.71 -4.63 -11.26
CA ALA A 247 -28.38 -5.64 -10.43
C ALA A 247 -27.53 -6.90 -10.22
N SER A 248 -26.79 -7.32 -11.26
CA SER A 248 -25.85 -8.46 -11.15
C SER A 248 -24.65 -8.14 -10.25
N ALA A 249 -24.09 -6.95 -10.35
CA ALA A 249 -23.02 -6.49 -9.46
C ALA A 249 -23.50 -6.39 -8.00
N LYS A 250 -24.70 -5.87 -7.77
CA LYS A 250 -25.32 -5.84 -6.44
C LYS A 250 -25.52 -7.25 -5.88
N LEU A 251 -25.99 -8.19 -6.70
CA LEU A 251 -26.16 -9.58 -6.28
C LEU A 251 -24.83 -10.21 -5.85
N LEU A 252 -23.73 -9.96 -6.55
CA LEU A 252 -22.38 -10.41 -6.15
C LEU A 252 -21.98 -9.79 -4.82
N PHE A 253 -22.13 -8.48 -4.68
CA PHE A 253 -21.78 -7.76 -3.47
C PHE A 253 -22.57 -8.26 -2.25
N ASP A 254 -23.88 -8.43 -2.38
CA ASP A 254 -24.76 -8.90 -1.31
C ASP A 254 -24.42 -10.34 -0.86
N ASN A 255 -23.85 -11.17 -1.75
CA ASN A 255 -23.47 -12.56 -1.46
C ASN A 255 -21.98 -12.72 -1.14
N TYR A 256 -21.15 -11.71 -1.30
CA TYR A 256 -19.69 -11.83 -1.12
C TYR A 256 -19.32 -12.27 0.31
N LYS A 257 -19.97 -11.69 1.31
CA LYS A 257 -19.78 -12.06 2.73
C LYS A 257 -20.15 -13.53 3.01
N HIS A 258 -21.19 -14.03 2.37
CA HIS A 258 -21.56 -15.44 2.47
C HIS A 258 -20.51 -16.36 1.85
N ILE A 259 -19.94 -15.97 0.69
CA ILE A 259 -18.85 -16.72 0.06
C ILE A 259 -17.62 -16.76 0.97
N GLN A 260 -17.24 -15.63 1.57
CA GLN A 260 -16.13 -15.58 2.53
C GLN A 260 -16.38 -16.50 3.72
N TRP A 261 -17.57 -16.39 4.32
CA TRP A 261 -17.95 -17.17 5.48
C TRP A 261 -17.87 -18.67 5.21
N HIS A 262 -18.53 -19.13 4.15
CA HIS A 262 -18.51 -20.53 3.76
C HIS A 262 -17.11 -21.03 3.40
N THR A 263 -16.30 -20.21 2.76
CA THR A 263 -14.92 -20.56 2.41
C THR A 263 -14.07 -20.79 3.65
N ILE A 264 -14.17 -19.91 4.66
CA ILE A 264 -13.46 -20.06 5.94
C ILE A 264 -13.98 -21.26 6.73
N PHE A 265 -15.29 -21.44 6.79
CA PHE A 265 -15.93 -22.58 7.44
C PHE A 265 -15.47 -23.90 6.84
N ASP A 266 -15.47 -24.01 5.52
CA ASP A 266 -15.00 -25.19 4.80
C ASP A 266 -13.49 -25.42 5.00
N LEU A 267 -12.67 -24.35 5.06
CA LEU A 267 -11.24 -24.45 5.33
C LEU A 267 -11.00 -25.18 6.66
N PHE A 268 -11.65 -24.75 7.72
CA PHE A 268 -11.47 -25.38 9.03
C PHE A 268 -12.03 -26.81 9.05
N ASN A 269 -13.17 -27.08 8.41
CA ASN A 269 -13.71 -28.45 8.31
C ASN A 269 -12.78 -29.39 7.52
N ASP A 270 -12.17 -28.92 6.46
CA ASP A 270 -11.18 -29.70 5.70
C ASP A 270 -9.89 -29.91 6.52
N PHE A 271 -9.46 -28.94 7.36
CA PHE A 271 -8.38 -29.15 8.34
C PHE A 271 -8.73 -30.27 9.34
N TYR A 272 -9.92 -30.23 9.92
CA TYR A 272 -10.38 -31.30 10.85
C TYR A 272 -10.36 -32.66 10.17
N SER A 273 -10.93 -32.76 8.99
CA SER A 273 -11.00 -34.01 8.24
C SER A 273 -9.61 -34.57 7.88
N GLU A 274 -8.67 -33.69 7.51
CA GLU A 274 -7.31 -34.13 7.15
C GLU A 274 -6.51 -34.56 8.39
N LEU A 275 -6.67 -33.86 9.53
CA LEU A 275 -6.03 -34.23 10.79
C LEU A 275 -6.60 -35.55 11.37
N GLU A 276 -7.91 -35.78 11.26
CA GLU A 276 -8.51 -37.07 11.64
C GLU A 276 -7.95 -38.23 10.82
N LYS A 277 -7.77 -38.06 9.50
CA LYS A 277 -7.12 -39.07 8.64
C LYS A 277 -5.68 -39.36 9.06
N ARG A 278 -4.99 -38.37 9.63
CA ARG A 278 -3.62 -38.51 10.15
C ARG A 278 -3.58 -39.07 11.58
N GLY A 279 -4.74 -39.42 12.16
CA GLY A 279 -4.86 -40.09 13.47
C GLY A 279 -4.93 -39.14 14.67
N TYR A 280 -5.24 -37.87 14.45
CA TYR A 280 -5.53 -36.89 15.50
C TYR A 280 -7.04 -36.94 15.83
N SER A 281 -7.42 -36.65 17.08
CA SER A 281 -8.81 -36.44 17.49
C SER A 281 -9.06 -34.93 17.71
N ILE A 282 -10.18 -34.42 17.21
CA ILE A 282 -10.54 -33.01 17.39
C ILE A 282 -10.99 -32.80 18.84
N ALA A 283 -10.31 -31.89 19.55
CA ALA A 283 -10.62 -31.53 20.94
C ALA A 283 -11.49 -30.25 21.00
N SER A 284 -11.23 -29.27 20.16
CA SER A 284 -12.10 -28.09 19.98
C SER A 284 -12.17 -27.70 18.53
N LYS A 285 -13.21 -26.94 18.18
CA LYS A 285 -13.40 -26.38 16.82
C LYS A 285 -13.49 -24.87 16.89
N VAL A 286 -13.18 -24.20 15.80
CA VAL A 286 -13.43 -22.75 15.64
C VAL A 286 -14.94 -22.52 15.75
N GLU A 287 -15.35 -21.56 16.58
CA GLU A 287 -16.75 -21.20 16.73
C GLU A 287 -17.25 -20.40 15.52
N ASN A 288 -18.50 -20.65 15.11
CA ASN A 288 -19.12 -19.92 13.99
C ASN A 288 -19.18 -18.41 14.23
N SER A 289 -19.37 -17.97 15.48
CA SER A 289 -19.31 -16.57 15.90
C SER A 289 -17.97 -15.92 15.57
N MET A 290 -16.87 -16.66 15.66
CA MET A 290 -15.55 -16.18 15.30
C MET A 290 -15.42 -15.96 13.78
N ILE A 291 -16.00 -16.86 12.98
CA ILE A 291 -16.04 -16.69 11.51
C ILE A 291 -16.92 -15.48 11.16
N ASP A 292 -18.03 -15.27 11.85
CA ASP A 292 -18.87 -14.08 11.70
C ASP A 292 -18.08 -12.80 11.98
N ASP A 293 -17.29 -12.76 13.06
CA ASP A 293 -16.46 -11.61 13.42
C ASP A 293 -15.37 -11.33 12.36
N ILE A 294 -14.75 -12.37 11.80
CA ILE A 294 -13.76 -12.24 10.72
C ILE A 294 -14.41 -11.58 9.49
N VAL A 295 -15.57 -12.09 9.07
CA VAL A 295 -16.23 -11.68 7.82
C VAL A 295 -16.91 -10.32 7.93
N HIS A 296 -17.47 -9.97 9.09
CA HIS A 296 -18.25 -8.75 9.28
C HIS A 296 -17.51 -7.63 10.02
N GLY A 297 -16.23 -7.85 10.35
CA GLY A 297 -15.43 -6.84 11.02
C GLY A 297 -15.84 -6.63 12.47
N GLY A 298 -16.17 -7.71 13.18
CA GLY A 298 -16.43 -7.70 14.61
C GLY A 298 -15.27 -7.10 15.41
N PRO A 299 -15.50 -6.72 16.67
CA PRO A 299 -14.47 -6.07 17.46
C PRO A 299 -13.26 -6.99 17.54
N LYS A 300 -12.13 -6.53 16.96
CA LYS A 300 -10.82 -7.17 17.11
C LYS A 300 -10.45 -7.12 18.60
N LYS A 301 -11.02 -8.02 19.40
CA LYS A 301 -10.64 -8.17 20.79
C LYS A 301 -9.21 -8.73 20.78
N ARG A 302 -8.24 -7.93 21.20
CA ARG A 302 -6.90 -8.42 21.49
C ARG A 302 -7.03 -9.73 22.26
N GLN A 303 -6.53 -10.85 21.70
CA GLN A 303 -6.45 -12.20 22.27
C GLN A 303 -7.56 -13.21 21.92
N GLN A 304 -8.43 -12.98 20.94
CA GLN A 304 -9.32 -14.03 20.41
C GLN A 304 -8.97 -14.28 18.93
N TYR A 305 -8.14 -15.30 18.71
CA TYR A 305 -7.82 -15.79 17.37
C TYR A 305 -8.73 -16.95 17.00
N PRO A 306 -9.02 -17.20 15.72
CA PRO A 306 -9.67 -18.43 15.28
C PRO A 306 -8.71 -19.60 15.51
N GLU A 307 -8.95 -20.32 16.60
CA GLU A 307 -8.16 -21.44 17.07
C GLU A 307 -9.01 -22.69 17.19
N PHE A 308 -8.40 -23.83 16.95
CA PHE A 308 -8.94 -25.13 17.27
C PHE A 308 -7.85 -26.03 17.86
N SER A 309 -8.22 -27.06 18.59
CA SER A 309 -7.25 -28.00 19.16
C SER A 309 -7.51 -29.42 18.77
N VAL A 310 -6.43 -30.18 18.68
CA VAL A 310 -6.42 -31.61 18.37
C VAL A 310 -5.57 -32.38 19.37
N LYS A 311 -5.92 -33.62 19.64
CA LYS A 311 -5.12 -34.52 20.47
C LYS A 311 -4.45 -35.58 19.63
N ASN A 312 -3.16 -35.79 19.91
CA ASN A 312 -2.45 -36.93 19.35
C ASN A 312 -2.75 -38.23 20.10
N LYS A 313 -2.18 -39.34 19.66
CA LYS A 313 -2.32 -40.65 20.27
C LYS A 313 -1.85 -40.70 21.73
N ASP A 314 -0.94 -39.86 22.13
CA ASP A 314 -0.39 -39.77 23.49
C ASP A 314 -1.15 -38.80 24.39
N GLY A 315 -2.25 -38.24 23.91
CA GLY A 315 -3.13 -37.32 24.62
C GLY A 315 -2.61 -35.88 24.74
N LEU A 316 -1.55 -35.51 24.00
CA LEU A 316 -1.08 -34.15 23.94
C LEU A 316 -2.03 -33.31 23.09
N GLU A 317 -2.42 -32.16 23.62
CA GLU A 317 -3.34 -31.23 22.96
C GLU A 317 -2.56 -30.12 22.24
N ILE A 318 -2.71 -30.09 20.93
CA ILE A 318 -2.04 -29.12 20.02
C ILE A 318 -3.10 -28.14 19.57
N THR A 319 -2.80 -26.86 19.69
CA THR A 319 -3.63 -25.77 19.16
C THR A 319 -3.11 -25.33 17.82
N ILE A 320 -4.00 -25.14 16.85
CA ILE A 320 -3.73 -24.55 15.54
C ILE A 320 -4.63 -23.33 15.40
N GLY A 321 -4.06 -22.19 15.02
CA GLY A 321 -4.78 -20.93 14.89
C GLY A 321 -4.23 -20.05 13.78
N CYS A 322 -4.91 -18.92 13.58
CA CYS A 322 -4.46 -17.86 12.66
C CYS A 322 -4.48 -16.54 13.42
N ASP A 323 -3.36 -15.82 13.45
CA ASP A 323 -3.25 -14.53 14.12
C ASP A 323 -3.73 -13.35 13.23
N TYR A 324 -3.72 -12.12 13.78
CA TYR A 324 -4.14 -10.92 13.04
C TYR A 324 -3.14 -10.44 11.98
N ASN A 325 -1.92 -11.01 11.97
CA ASN A 325 -0.92 -10.77 10.92
C ASN A 325 -1.04 -11.81 9.82
N ASP A 326 -2.15 -12.58 9.81
CA ASP A 326 -2.50 -13.58 8.78
C ASP A 326 -1.62 -14.82 8.76
N TRP A 327 -0.90 -15.08 9.84
CA TRP A 327 -0.02 -16.23 9.96
C TRP A 327 -0.71 -17.38 10.69
N PHE A 328 -0.81 -18.53 10.01
CA PHE A 328 -1.19 -19.75 10.68
C PHE A 328 -0.05 -20.24 11.57
N TYR A 329 -0.39 -20.62 12.79
CA TYR A 329 0.53 -21.13 13.79
C TYR A 329 0.02 -22.43 14.42
N LEU A 330 0.93 -23.14 15.03
CA LEU A 330 0.61 -24.26 15.93
C LEU A 330 1.38 -24.08 17.24
N GLY A 331 0.85 -24.68 18.31
CA GLY A 331 1.50 -24.61 19.61
C GLY A 331 0.86 -25.50 20.67
N LEU A 332 1.47 -25.50 21.85
CA LEU A 332 0.96 -26.18 23.03
C LEU A 332 0.67 -25.18 24.12
N TYR A 333 -0.58 -25.08 24.54
CA TYR A 333 -0.96 -24.30 25.73
C TYR A 333 -0.55 -24.99 27.01
N THR A 334 -0.04 -24.22 27.97
CA THR A 334 0.33 -24.69 29.32
C THR A 334 -0.87 -25.22 30.07
N LYS A 335 -2.06 -24.64 29.88
CA LYS A 335 -3.28 -24.98 30.59
C LYS A 335 -3.76 -26.40 30.25
N GLU A 336 -3.72 -26.78 29.00
CA GLU A 336 -4.16 -28.10 28.49
C GLU A 336 -3.10 -29.17 28.72
N ASN A 337 -1.83 -28.80 28.78
CA ASN A 337 -0.69 -29.72 28.88
C ASN A 337 0.06 -29.60 30.24
N LYS A 338 -0.65 -29.53 31.35
CA LYS A 338 -0.11 -29.29 32.70
C LYS A 338 0.93 -30.29 33.18
N SER A 339 0.94 -31.50 32.62
CA SER A 339 1.90 -32.57 32.98
C SER A 339 3.28 -32.39 32.37
N LEU A 340 3.46 -31.42 31.46
CA LEU A 340 4.72 -31.17 30.77
C LEU A 340 5.59 -30.18 31.53
N ASP A 341 6.88 -30.52 31.70
CA ASP A 341 7.88 -29.64 32.30
C ASP A 341 8.36 -28.63 31.23
N LYS A 342 7.92 -27.39 31.37
CA LYS A 342 8.19 -26.29 30.46
C LYS A 342 9.69 -26.00 30.33
N MET A 343 10.47 -26.10 31.42
CA MET A 343 11.91 -25.86 31.40
C MET A 343 12.65 -26.98 30.67
N LYS A 344 12.30 -28.22 30.94
CA LYS A 344 12.87 -29.38 30.27
C LYS A 344 12.57 -29.42 28.80
N ILE A 345 11.37 -28.98 28.38
CA ILE A 345 11.02 -28.83 26.95
C ILE A 345 11.87 -27.76 26.30
N LYS A 346 12.07 -26.62 26.95
CA LYS A 346 12.93 -25.54 26.45
C LYS A 346 14.36 -26.02 26.20
N GLU A 347 14.93 -26.73 27.16
CA GLU A 347 16.27 -27.31 27.03
C GLU A 347 16.36 -28.33 25.89
N LEU A 348 15.35 -29.19 25.75
CA LEU A 348 15.28 -30.18 24.68
C LEU A 348 15.15 -29.52 23.29
N LEU A 349 14.32 -28.50 23.16
CA LEU A 349 14.16 -27.75 21.91
C LEU A 349 15.44 -26.97 21.54
N GLN A 350 16.13 -26.40 22.54
CA GLN A 350 17.41 -25.70 22.33
C GLN A 350 18.55 -26.63 21.88
N SER A 351 18.51 -27.91 22.23
CA SER A 351 19.48 -28.91 21.81
C SER A 351 19.32 -29.37 20.35
N TYR A 352 18.22 -29.01 19.69
CA TYR A 352 17.96 -29.36 18.30
C TYR A 352 18.72 -28.43 17.34
N GLN A 353 19.46 -29.00 16.38
CA GLN A 353 20.32 -28.27 15.43
C GLN A 353 19.58 -27.28 14.51
N ASN A 354 18.26 -27.29 14.48
CA ASN A 354 17.39 -26.36 13.71
C ASN A 354 16.42 -25.61 14.62
N TYR A 355 16.88 -25.20 15.81
CA TYR A 355 16.12 -24.30 16.67
C TYR A 355 16.05 -22.93 15.98
N ASP A 356 14.94 -22.73 15.31
CA ASP A 356 14.63 -21.52 14.57
C ASP A 356 14.20 -20.42 15.54
N SER A 357 14.56 -19.17 15.27
CA SER A 357 14.15 -17.98 16.05
C SER A 357 12.62 -17.80 16.14
N ASP A 358 11.87 -18.60 15.39
CA ASP A 358 10.39 -18.54 15.28
C ASP A 358 9.66 -19.22 16.43
N PHE A 359 10.37 -19.81 17.39
CA PHE A 359 9.73 -20.39 18.58
C PHE A 359 9.52 -19.33 19.66
N SER A 360 8.28 -19.10 20.05
CA SER A 360 7.94 -18.30 21.21
C SER A 360 7.53 -19.18 22.40
N ILE A 361 8.11 -18.91 23.57
CA ILE A 361 7.73 -19.53 24.86
C ILE A 361 7.34 -18.40 25.80
N ASP A 362 6.08 -18.37 26.22
CA ASP A 362 5.59 -17.35 27.13
C ASP A 362 4.82 -17.92 28.31
N LYS A 363 4.09 -17.09 29.06
CA LYS A 363 3.33 -17.51 30.24
C LYS A 363 2.24 -18.54 29.92
N ASN A 364 1.62 -18.43 28.77
CA ASN A 364 0.46 -19.23 28.35
C ASN A 364 0.87 -20.41 27.46
N TRP A 365 1.95 -20.25 26.72
CA TRP A 365 2.44 -21.23 25.77
C TRP A 365 3.66 -21.97 26.28
N ILE A 366 3.66 -23.30 26.07
CA ILE A 366 4.86 -24.12 26.21
C ILE A 366 5.77 -23.84 25.01
N PHE A 367 5.20 -23.82 23.81
CA PHE A 367 5.80 -23.25 22.61
C PHE A 367 4.73 -22.85 21.58
N THR A 368 5.07 -21.96 20.68
CA THR A 368 4.32 -21.66 19.45
C THR A 368 5.27 -21.56 18.28
N ARG A 369 4.81 -21.85 17.10
CA ARG A 369 5.54 -21.67 15.85
C ARG A 369 4.58 -21.42 14.69
N TYR A 370 4.97 -20.50 13.80
CA TYR A 370 4.26 -20.26 12.55
C TYR A 370 4.55 -21.36 11.51
N PHE A 371 3.57 -21.63 10.64
CA PHE A 371 3.79 -22.49 9.49
C PHE A 371 4.63 -21.75 8.44
N ASP A 372 5.63 -22.43 7.91
CA ASP A 372 6.44 -21.94 6.81
C ASP A 372 5.95 -22.57 5.51
N VAL A 373 5.22 -21.80 4.71
CA VAL A 373 4.67 -22.24 3.43
C VAL A 373 5.11 -21.29 2.32
N PRO A 374 5.29 -21.77 1.07
CA PRO A 374 5.56 -20.91 -0.06
C PRO A 374 4.49 -19.84 -0.24
N GLU A 375 4.88 -18.66 -0.74
CA GLU A 375 4.01 -17.48 -0.86
C GLU A 375 2.68 -17.78 -1.59
N ASN A 376 2.72 -18.62 -2.61
CA ASN A 376 1.51 -19.00 -3.35
C ASN A 376 0.54 -19.92 -2.57
N TYR A 377 0.93 -20.42 -1.39
CA TYR A 377 0.09 -21.17 -0.45
C TYR A 377 -0.29 -20.35 0.78
N TYR A 378 0.24 -19.14 0.91
CA TYR A 378 -0.07 -18.26 2.03
C TYR A 378 -1.56 -17.85 1.99
N VAL A 379 -2.29 -18.15 3.07
CA VAL A 379 -3.74 -17.91 3.19
C VAL A 379 -3.98 -16.80 4.20
N ASN A 380 -4.57 -15.72 3.73
CA ASN A 380 -5.07 -14.64 4.57
C ASN A 380 -6.60 -14.78 4.70
N ILE A 381 -7.09 -15.20 5.86
CA ILE A 381 -8.54 -15.34 6.10
C ILE A 381 -9.24 -14.01 6.39
N TRP A 382 -8.47 -12.96 6.71
CA TRP A 382 -8.99 -11.62 6.99
C TRP A 382 -9.13 -10.77 5.72
N ASP A 383 -8.27 -11.04 4.74
CA ASP A 383 -8.24 -10.35 3.45
C ASP A 383 -8.21 -11.33 2.27
N PHE A 384 -9.33 -11.39 1.55
CA PHE A 384 -9.50 -12.23 0.38
C PHE A 384 -8.85 -11.66 -0.90
N SER A 385 -8.00 -10.66 -0.80
CA SER A 385 -7.24 -10.13 -1.94
C SER A 385 -5.97 -10.93 -2.26
N HIS A 386 -5.45 -11.72 -1.30
CA HIS A 386 -4.20 -12.46 -1.45
C HIS A 386 -4.36 -13.69 -2.37
N ASN A 387 -3.37 -13.92 -3.27
CA ASN A 387 -3.42 -15.02 -4.25
C ASN A 387 -3.57 -16.41 -3.63
N GLY A 388 -2.88 -16.68 -2.51
CA GLY A 388 -3.00 -17.95 -1.77
C GLY A 388 -4.41 -18.17 -1.23
N THR A 389 -5.10 -17.09 -0.83
CA THR A 389 -6.48 -17.15 -0.32
C THR A 389 -7.47 -17.60 -1.39
N PHE A 390 -7.27 -17.28 -2.66
CA PHE A 390 -8.13 -17.77 -3.74
C PHE A 390 -8.06 -19.29 -3.92
N ARG A 391 -6.96 -19.94 -3.50
CA ARG A 391 -6.82 -21.40 -3.56
C ARG A 391 -7.79 -22.12 -2.63
N ILE A 392 -8.20 -21.49 -1.51
CA ILE A 392 -9.12 -22.14 -0.55
C ILE A 392 -10.59 -22.06 -0.97
N ILE A 393 -10.95 -21.29 -2.01
CA ILE A 393 -12.33 -21.22 -2.51
C ILE A 393 -12.76 -22.56 -3.14
N LYS A 394 -11.88 -23.20 -3.93
CA LYS A 394 -12.17 -24.47 -4.59
C LYS A 394 -11.76 -25.64 -3.70
N PRO A 395 -12.61 -26.68 -3.54
CA PRO A 395 -12.34 -27.80 -2.65
C PRO A 395 -11.01 -28.53 -2.91
N ASP A 396 -10.64 -28.72 -4.18
CA ASP A 396 -9.42 -29.47 -4.53
C ASP A 396 -8.15 -28.68 -4.17
N THR A 397 -8.07 -27.41 -4.55
CA THR A 397 -6.93 -26.55 -4.23
C THR A 397 -6.88 -26.20 -2.74
N ARG A 398 -8.03 -26.13 -2.05
CA ARG A 398 -8.11 -25.97 -0.59
C ARG A 398 -7.50 -27.17 0.12
N ARG A 399 -7.88 -28.40 -0.25
CA ARG A 399 -7.32 -29.63 0.32
C ARG A 399 -5.83 -29.77 0.04
N GLU A 400 -5.36 -29.40 -1.14
CA GLU A 400 -3.93 -29.34 -1.46
C GLU A 400 -3.20 -28.35 -0.54
N THR A 401 -3.76 -27.16 -0.35
CA THR A 401 -3.21 -26.13 0.53
C THR A 401 -3.10 -26.63 1.97
N ILE A 402 -4.16 -27.23 2.51
CA ILE A 402 -4.15 -27.80 3.86
C ILE A 402 -3.08 -28.90 4.01
N LYS A 403 -2.98 -29.80 3.02
CA LYS A 403 -1.91 -30.80 3.02
C LYS A 403 -0.54 -30.15 3.07
N ARG A 404 -0.33 -29.09 2.27
CA ARG A 404 0.95 -28.38 2.26
C ARG A 404 1.29 -27.78 3.62
N TYR A 405 0.32 -27.17 4.32
CA TYR A 405 0.50 -26.68 5.69
C TYR A 405 0.87 -27.84 6.64
N LEU A 406 0.14 -28.93 6.60
CA LEU A 406 0.33 -30.05 7.52
C LEU A 406 1.59 -30.88 7.18
N ASP A 407 1.92 -31.08 5.92
CA ASP A 407 3.10 -31.85 5.48
C ASP A 407 4.40 -31.13 5.86
N ASP A 408 4.42 -29.80 5.79
CA ASP A 408 5.56 -29.02 6.25
C ASP A 408 5.87 -29.28 7.73
N ARG A 409 4.82 -29.53 8.53
CA ARG A 409 4.92 -29.73 9.98
C ARG A 409 4.73 -31.16 10.46
N GLU A 410 4.41 -32.12 9.60
CA GLU A 410 4.28 -33.51 10.03
C GLU A 410 5.62 -34.05 10.56
N ASN A 411 6.72 -33.74 9.93
CA ASN A 411 8.06 -34.02 10.43
C ASN A 411 8.35 -33.32 11.76
N PHE A 412 7.85 -32.10 11.94
CA PHE A 412 7.98 -31.32 13.16
C PHE A 412 7.10 -31.89 14.28
N LEU A 413 5.79 -32.03 14.02
CA LEU A 413 4.86 -32.61 14.98
C LEU A 413 5.27 -34.00 15.44
N TYR A 414 5.77 -34.82 14.52
CA TYR A 414 6.19 -36.20 14.84
C TYR A 414 7.52 -36.22 15.59
N LYS A 415 8.52 -35.47 15.21
CA LYS A 415 9.84 -35.42 15.87
C LYS A 415 9.78 -34.71 17.21
N GLU A 416 9.10 -33.62 17.34
CA GLU A 416 8.99 -32.86 18.60
C GLU A 416 8.03 -33.49 19.55
N MET A 417 6.98 -34.14 19.07
CA MET A 417 6.08 -34.97 19.92
C MET A 417 6.81 -36.18 20.50
N ASN A 418 7.78 -36.76 19.78
CA ASN A 418 8.64 -37.78 20.35
C ASN A 418 9.59 -37.20 21.43
N ILE A 419 10.06 -35.94 21.25
CA ILE A 419 10.85 -35.24 22.28
C ILE A 419 10.02 -34.95 23.51
N LEU A 420 8.76 -34.54 23.34
CA LEU A 420 7.84 -34.24 24.42
C LEU A 420 7.49 -35.49 25.26
N GLN A 421 7.57 -36.70 24.69
CA GLN A 421 7.45 -37.97 25.48
C GLN A 421 8.57 -38.10 26.50
N PHE A 422 9.75 -37.57 26.28
CA PHE A 422 10.88 -37.58 27.21
C PHE A 422 10.80 -36.45 28.26
N ALA A 423 9.85 -35.51 28.11
CA ALA A 423 9.64 -34.41 29.05
C ALA A 423 8.56 -34.66 30.11
N LYS A 424 7.92 -35.85 30.07
CA LYS A 424 7.00 -36.31 31.10
C LYS A 424 7.73 -36.75 32.37
#